data_ff686f15a5f5b7777ca74a2b05d34e03
#
_entry.id   ff686f15a5f5b7777ca74a2b05d34e03
#
_cell.length_a   1.000
_cell.length_b   1.000
_cell.length_c   1.000
_cell.angle_alpha   90.00
_cell.angle_beta   90.00
_cell.angle_gamma   90.00
#
_symmetry.space_group_name_H-M   'P 1'
#
loop_
_entity.id
_entity.type
_entity.pdbx_description
1 polymer ?
#
loop_
_entity_poly.entity_id
_entity_poly.type
_entity_poly.pdbx_seq_one_letter_code
_entity_poly.pdbx_strand_id
1 'polypeptide(L)'
;GSLGSGNAQLTKLPEQMVSAKGMISVPFVGNIAVVGKTSAQIQEMIKGRLKKMANQPQVMVRLAQNNAANVSVIRAGNSVRLPLTAAGERVLDAVAAVGGSTANVQDTNVQLTRGNEVKTVALEDLVANPRQNILLRRGDIVTMITNPSAFTSMGAVGRTQQIGFSVKGLSLAEAVGRM
;
A
#
# COMPACT_ATOMS: atom_id res chain seq x y z
N GLY A 1 -10.52 -58.26 5.45
CA GLY A 1 -11.19 -57.04 5.05
C GLY A 1 -10.23 -55.87 4.99
N SER A 2 -9.76 -55.55 3.82
CA SER A 2 -8.90 -54.38 3.60
C SER A 2 -9.79 -53.12 3.56
N LEU A 3 -9.66 -52.30 4.58
CA LEU A 3 -10.27 -50.97 4.58
C LEU A 3 -9.41 -50.10 3.66
N GLY A 4 -9.93 -49.82 2.48
CA GLY A 4 -9.29 -48.90 1.54
C GLY A 4 -9.20 -47.50 2.15
N SER A 5 -7.97 -47.09 2.45
CA SER A 5 -7.66 -45.73 2.75
C SER A 5 -7.96 -44.89 1.52
N GLY A 6 -9.09 -44.22 1.52
CA GLY A 6 -9.39 -43.20 0.52
C GLY A 6 -8.40 -42.06 0.72
N ASN A 7 -7.29 -42.08 -0.03
CA ASN A 7 -6.39 -40.94 -0.14
C ASN A 7 -7.19 -39.77 -0.71
N ALA A 8 -7.60 -38.86 0.16
CA ALA A 8 -8.12 -37.58 -0.26
C ALA A 8 -7.01 -36.86 -1.02
N GLN A 9 -7.02 -36.93 -2.34
CA GLN A 9 -6.03 -36.33 -3.20
C GLN A 9 -6.22 -34.82 -3.17
N LEU A 10 -5.36 -34.13 -2.43
CA LEU A 10 -5.34 -32.67 -2.40
C LEU A 10 -4.82 -32.15 -3.73
N THR A 11 -5.70 -31.61 -4.54
CA THR A 11 -5.31 -30.91 -5.77
C THR A 11 -5.00 -29.45 -5.44
N LYS A 12 -3.73 -29.09 -5.51
CA LYS A 12 -3.30 -27.69 -5.38
C LYS A 12 -3.44 -27.01 -6.75
N LEU A 13 -4.29 -25.99 -6.80
CA LEU A 13 -4.38 -25.13 -7.97
C LEU A 13 -3.23 -24.11 -7.98
N PRO A 14 -2.76 -23.70 -9.17
CA PRO A 14 -1.79 -22.63 -9.27
C PRO A 14 -2.36 -21.33 -8.73
N GLU A 15 -1.48 -20.43 -8.28
CA GLU A 15 -1.88 -19.09 -7.89
C GLU A 15 -2.48 -18.35 -9.08
N GLN A 16 -3.60 -17.69 -8.86
CA GLN A 16 -4.31 -16.93 -9.87
C GLN A 16 -4.45 -15.48 -9.46
N MET A 17 -4.33 -14.59 -10.42
CA MET A 17 -4.66 -13.18 -10.23
C MET A 17 -6.17 -12.98 -10.35
N VAL A 18 -6.71 -12.11 -9.50
CA VAL A 18 -8.08 -11.64 -9.66
C VAL A 18 -8.14 -10.79 -10.94
N SER A 19 -9.07 -11.11 -11.82
CA SER A 19 -9.25 -10.38 -13.07
C SER A 19 -9.70 -8.94 -12.83
N ALA A 20 -9.62 -8.10 -13.88
CA ALA A 20 -10.11 -6.72 -13.83
C ALA A 20 -11.61 -6.62 -13.47
N LYS A 21 -12.38 -7.68 -13.77
CA LYS A 21 -13.80 -7.80 -13.40
C LYS A 21 -14.02 -8.31 -11.96
N GLY A 22 -12.95 -8.51 -11.19
CA GLY A 22 -13.04 -9.00 -9.82
C GLY A 22 -13.34 -10.49 -9.68
N MET A 23 -12.97 -11.31 -10.66
CA MET A 23 -13.30 -12.74 -10.73
C MET A 23 -12.04 -13.61 -10.75
N ILE A 24 -12.16 -14.81 -10.23
CA ILE A 24 -11.19 -15.91 -10.41
C ILE A 24 -11.86 -17.06 -11.15
N SER A 25 -11.06 -17.88 -11.83
CA SER A 25 -11.53 -19.08 -12.52
C SER A 25 -11.13 -20.33 -11.72
N VAL A 26 -12.11 -21.12 -11.32
CA VAL A 26 -11.88 -22.35 -10.58
C VAL A 26 -12.31 -23.53 -11.44
N PRO A 27 -11.45 -24.55 -11.68
CA PRO A 27 -11.79 -25.73 -12.41
C PRO A 27 -13.08 -26.37 -11.88
N PHE A 28 -13.94 -26.85 -12.77
CA PHE A 28 -15.25 -27.46 -12.50
C PHE A 28 -16.31 -26.52 -11.89
N VAL A 29 -15.92 -25.37 -11.34
CA VAL A 29 -16.82 -24.41 -10.71
C VAL A 29 -17.11 -23.22 -11.61
N GLY A 30 -16.14 -22.88 -12.48
CA GLY A 30 -16.22 -21.72 -13.37
C GLY A 30 -15.76 -20.42 -12.68
N ASN A 31 -16.24 -19.31 -13.19
CA ASN A 31 -15.85 -17.99 -12.69
C ASN A 31 -16.61 -17.61 -11.41
N ILE A 32 -15.88 -17.11 -10.45
CA ILE A 32 -16.40 -16.69 -9.14
C ILE A 32 -16.00 -15.24 -8.88
N ALA A 33 -16.97 -14.42 -8.52
CA ALA A 33 -16.72 -13.06 -8.08
C ALA A 33 -16.14 -13.06 -6.64
N VAL A 34 -14.94 -12.47 -6.48
CA VAL A 34 -14.19 -12.49 -5.22
C VAL A 34 -13.98 -11.13 -4.59
N VAL A 35 -14.20 -10.05 -5.34
CA VAL A 35 -14.05 -8.68 -4.82
C VAL A 35 -15.02 -8.43 -3.68
N GLY A 36 -14.52 -7.85 -2.59
CA GLY A 36 -15.30 -7.58 -1.39
C GLY A 36 -15.63 -8.80 -0.54
N LYS A 37 -15.07 -9.97 -0.85
CA LYS A 37 -15.31 -11.22 -0.11
C LYS A 37 -14.06 -11.64 0.66
N THR A 38 -14.27 -12.24 1.82
CA THR A 38 -13.21 -12.86 2.60
C THR A 38 -12.83 -14.23 2.03
N SER A 39 -11.62 -14.72 2.35
CA SER A 39 -11.22 -16.08 1.95
C SER A 39 -12.21 -17.14 2.41
N ALA A 40 -12.78 -17.00 3.62
CA ALA A 40 -13.79 -17.91 4.14
C ALA A 40 -15.09 -17.90 3.31
N GLN A 41 -15.55 -16.72 2.91
CA GLN A 41 -16.73 -16.59 2.05
C GLN A 41 -16.50 -17.22 0.67
N ILE A 42 -15.32 -17.03 0.10
CA ILE A 42 -14.94 -17.63 -1.17
C ILE A 42 -14.88 -19.16 -1.06
N GLN A 43 -14.31 -19.70 0.02
CA GLN A 43 -14.30 -21.13 0.31
C GLN A 43 -15.70 -21.73 0.32
N GLU A 44 -16.63 -21.11 1.03
CA GLU A 44 -18.01 -21.59 1.13
C GLU A 44 -18.75 -21.52 -0.22
N MET A 45 -18.48 -20.49 -1.02
CA MET A 45 -19.03 -20.40 -2.37
C MET A 45 -18.55 -21.55 -3.27
N ILE A 46 -17.23 -21.85 -3.21
CA ILE A 46 -16.64 -22.95 -3.98
C ILE A 46 -17.19 -24.30 -3.51
N LYS A 47 -17.22 -24.53 -2.20
CA LYS A 47 -17.79 -25.72 -1.61
C LYS A 47 -19.25 -25.96 -2.06
N GLY A 48 -20.07 -24.91 -2.00
CA GLY A 48 -21.47 -24.98 -2.39
C GLY A 48 -21.68 -25.45 -3.85
N ARG A 49 -20.81 -24.99 -4.74
CA ARG A 49 -20.85 -25.41 -6.15
C ARG A 49 -20.27 -26.82 -6.38
N LEU A 50 -19.21 -27.18 -5.66
CA LEU A 50 -18.60 -28.50 -5.75
C LEU A 50 -19.45 -29.61 -5.14
N LYS A 51 -20.29 -29.33 -4.13
CA LYS A 51 -21.21 -30.32 -3.54
C LYS A 51 -22.10 -31.00 -4.54
N LYS A 52 -22.37 -30.39 -5.67
CA LYS A 52 -23.15 -30.97 -6.77
C LYS A 52 -22.37 -32.00 -7.59
N MET A 53 -21.04 -32.00 -7.48
CA MET A 53 -20.16 -32.83 -8.31
C MET A 53 -19.27 -33.77 -7.50
N ALA A 54 -19.05 -33.48 -6.22
CA ALA A 54 -18.17 -34.25 -5.35
C ALA A 54 -18.81 -34.44 -3.98
N ASN A 55 -18.54 -35.60 -3.38
CA ASN A 55 -19.00 -35.92 -2.04
C ASN A 55 -18.06 -35.29 -1.02
N GLN A 56 -18.58 -34.45 -0.14
CA GLN A 56 -17.83 -33.75 0.93
C GLN A 56 -16.53 -33.05 0.46
N PRO A 57 -16.61 -32.11 -0.47
CA PRO A 57 -15.41 -31.44 -0.94
C PRO A 57 -14.79 -30.57 0.15
N GLN A 58 -13.47 -30.66 0.30
CA GLN A 58 -12.69 -29.77 1.16
C GLN A 58 -12.03 -28.72 0.29
N VAL A 59 -12.19 -27.45 0.67
CA VAL A 59 -11.63 -26.31 -0.07
C VAL A 59 -10.89 -25.42 0.90
N MET A 60 -9.67 -25.03 0.53
CA MET A 60 -8.89 -24.03 1.25
C MET A 60 -8.52 -22.91 0.29
N VAL A 61 -8.83 -21.68 0.65
CA VAL A 61 -8.47 -20.48 -0.10
C VAL A 61 -7.54 -19.61 0.74
N ARG A 62 -6.43 -19.20 0.17
CA ARG A 62 -5.47 -18.29 0.79
C ARG A 62 -5.21 -17.11 -0.14
N LEU A 63 -5.09 -15.93 0.42
CA LEU A 63 -4.58 -14.78 -0.29
C LEU A 63 -3.04 -14.91 -0.34
N ALA A 64 -2.50 -15.18 -1.52
CA ALA A 64 -1.05 -15.34 -1.71
C ALA A 64 -0.32 -14.00 -1.67
N GLN A 65 -0.83 -13.02 -2.44
CA GLN A 65 -0.32 -11.67 -2.50
C GLN A 65 -1.46 -10.70 -2.80
N ASN A 66 -1.43 -9.54 -2.19
CA ASN A 66 -2.36 -8.46 -2.54
C ASN A 66 -1.64 -7.41 -3.40
N ASN A 67 -1.33 -7.78 -4.64
CA ASN A 67 -0.64 -6.88 -5.58
C ASN A 67 -1.51 -5.70 -6.03
N ALA A 68 -2.80 -5.76 -5.80
CA ALA A 68 -3.74 -4.75 -6.26
C ALA A 68 -3.83 -3.53 -5.34
N ALA A 69 -3.37 -3.64 -4.10
CA ALA A 69 -3.46 -2.59 -3.10
C ALA A 69 -2.08 -2.33 -2.48
N ASN A 70 -1.19 -1.73 -3.26
CA ASN A 70 0.13 -1.32 -2.82
C ASN A 70 0.34 0.18 -3.04
N VAL A 71 1.18 0.75 -2.20
CA VAL A 71 1.74 2.09 -2.33
C VAL A 71 3.23 1.96 -2.59
N SER A 72 3.75 2.74 -3.53
CA SER A 72 5.19 2.85 -3.75
C SER A 72 5.78 3.91 -2.84
N VAL A 73 6.82 3.56 -2.10
CA VAL A 73 7.54 4.50 -1.24
C VAL A 73 8.96 4.66 -1.74
N ILE A 74 9.35 5.87 -2.06
CA ILE A 74 10.65 6.20 -2.68
C ILE A 74 11.45 7.09 -1.73
N ARG A 75 12.70 6.72 -1.51
CA ARG A 75 13.66 7.49 -0.72
C ARG A 75 15.06 7.32 -1.26
N ALA A 76 15.73 8.41 -1.64
CA ALA A 76 17.14 8.42 -2.04
C ALA A 76 17.53 7.29 -3.01
N GLY A 77 16.71 7.03 -4.03
CA GLY A 77 16.93 5.97 -5.01
C GLY A 77 16.47 4.58 -4.61
N ASN A 78 16.05 4.38 -3.37
CA ASN A 78 15.43 3.15 -2.92
C ASN A 78 13.91 3.22 -3.07
N SER A 79 13.32 2.14 -3.52
CA SER A 79 11.86 2.01 -3.66
C SER A 79 11.39 0.76 -2.92
N VAL A 80 10.37 0.93 -2.08
CA VAL A 80 9.73 -0.14 -1.35
C VAL A 80 8.25 -0.14 -1.69
N ARG A 81 7.64 -1.32 -1.79
CA ARG A 81 6.18 -1.45 -1.90
C ARG A 81 5.59 -1.70 -0.52
N LEU A 82 4.68 -0.81 -0.12
CA LEU A 82 3.92 -0.94 1.11
C LEU A 82 2.54 -1.53 0.77
N PRO A 83 2.24 -2.76 1.20
CA PRO A 83 0.91 -3.32 1.01
C PRO A 83 -0.10 -2.58 1.89
N LEU A 84 -1.27 -2.27 1.31
CA LEU A 84 -2.39 -1.71 2.05
C LEU A 84 -3.22 -2.83 2.66
N THR A 85 -3.50 -2.72 3.94
CA THR A 85 -4.32 -3.67 4.71
C THR A 85 -5.65 -3.04 5.13
N ALA A 86 -6.53 -3.83 5.69
CA ALA A 86 -7.79 -3.34 6.24
C ALA A 86 -7.59 -2.38 7.45
N ALA A 87 -6.41 -2.38 8.06
CA ALA A 87 -6.08 -1.47 9.15
C ALA A 87 -5.96 0.00 8.70
N GLY A 88 -5.69 0.22 7.41
CA GLY A 88 -5.60 1.55 6.81
C GLY A 88 -4.24 2.20 7.05
N GLU A 89 -3.31 2.01 6.12
CA GLU A 89 -1.99 2.64 6.16
C GLU A 89 -2.10 4.12 5.81
N ARG A 90 -1.34 4.94 6.54
CA ARG A 90 -1.27 6.38 6.39
C ARG A 90 0.12 6.81 5.89
N VAL A 91 0.26 8.09 5.57
CA VAL A 91 1.52 8.63 5.03
C VAL A 91 2.72 8.37 5.95
N LEU A 92 2.57 8.49 7.28
CA LEU A 92 3.65 8.19 8.22
C LEU A 92 4.03 6.70 8.26
N ASP A 93 3.10 5.78 7.97
CA ASP A 93 3.41 4.35 7.83
C ASP A 93 4.32 4.12 6.63
N ALA A 94 4.11 4.85 5.53
CA ALA A 94 4.98 4.81 4.37
C ALA A 94 6.39 5.36 4.70
N VAL A 95 6.48 6.44 5.45
CA VAL A 95 7.76 6.99 5.91
C VAL A 95 8.51 5.96 6.77
N ALA A 96 7.82 5.29 7.69
CA ALA A 96 8.40 4.25 8.53
C ALA A 96 8.85 3.01 7.73
N ALA A 97 8.15 2.66 6.66
CA ALA A 97 8.46 1.49 5.82
C ALA A 97 9.82 1.58 5.13
N VAL A 98 10.31 2.79 4.84
CA VAL A 98 11.66 3.01 4.27
C VAL A 98 12.72 3.33 5.33
N GLY A 99 12.43 2.99 6.60
CA GLY A 99 13.35 3.21 7.71
C GLY A 99 13.31 4.63 8.29
N GLY A 100 12.23 5.37 8.07
CA GLY A 100 12.07 6.74 8.55
C GLY A 100 13.01 7.72 7.81
N SER A 101 13.25 8.87 8.41
CA SER A 101 14.21 9.84 7.90
C SER A 101 15.58 9.61 8.54
N THR A 102 16.64 9.50 7.73
CA THR A 102 18.04 9.54 8.19
C THR A 102 18.57 10.96 8.29
N ALA A 103 17.89 11.91 7.67
CA ALA A 103 18.14 13.33 7.79
C ALA A 103 17.29 13.91 8.92
N ASN A 104 17.58 15.15 9.31
CA ASN A 104 16.74 15.87 10.25
C ASN A 104 15.30 15.98 9.69
N VAL A 105 14.32 15.85 10.58
CA VAL A 105 12.90 15.99 10.24
C VAL A 105 12.62 17.33 9.55
N GLN A 106 13.33 18.38 9.98
CA GLN A 106 13.21 19.74 9.43
C GLN A 106 13.69 19.88 7.98
N ASP A 107 14.59 19.00 7.55
CA ASP A 107 15.18 19.04 6.22
C ASP A 107 14.53 18.04 5.24
N THR A 108 13.47 17.37 5.68
CA THR A 108 12.80 16.33 4.92
C THR A 108 11.39 16.78 4.54
N ASN A 109 11.09 16.67 3.25
CA ASN A 109 9.76 16.84 2.70
C ASN A 109 9.19 15.48 2.26
N VAL A 110 7.89 15.31 2.43
CA VAL A 110 7.15 14.15 1.96
C VAL A 110 6.24 14.60 0.84
N GLN A 111 6.38 13.95 -0.30
CA GLN A 111 5.57 14.21 -1.48
C GLN A 111 4.63 13.03 -1.72
N LEU A 112 3.34 13.32 -1.81
CA LEU A 112 2.33 12.35 -2.21
C LEU A 112 1.92 12.60 -3.65
N THR A 113 2.03 11.57 -4.48
CA THR A 113 1.51 11.56 -5.84
C THR A 113 0.31 10.64 -5.90
N ARG A 114 -0.84 11.20 -6.27
CA ARG A 114 -2.10 10.47 -6.44
C ARG A 114 -2.69 10.79 -7.80
N GLY A 115 -2.72 9.81 -8.70
CA GLY A 115 -3.07 10.06 -10.10
C GLY A 115 -2.14 11.10 -10.73
N ASN A 116 -2.69 12.21 -11.21
CA ASN A 116 -1.94 13.31 -11.80
C ASN A 116 -1.61 14.43 -10.80
N GLU A 117 -2.03 14.30 -9.56
CA GLU A 117 -1.80 15.33 -8.54
C GLU A 117 -0.58 15.01 -7.69
N VAL A 118 0.19 16.05 -7.41
CA VAL A 118 1.40 15.98 -6.60
C VAL A 118 1.32 17.03 -5.51
N LYS A 119 1.43 16.60 -4.25
CA LYS A 119 1.39 17.46 -3.07
C LYS A 119 2.58 17.17 -2.18
N THR A 120 3.18 18.24 -1.67
CA THR A 120 4.37 18.16 -0.82
C THR A 120 4.09 18.82 0.52
N VAL A 121 4.48 18.17 1.60
CA VAL A 121 4.40 18.68 2.98
C VAL A 121 5.72 18.44 3.69
N ALA A 122 6.11 19.37 4.57
CA ALA A 122 7.27 19.15 5.42
C ALA A 122 7.01 17.99 6.39
N LEU A 123 7.99 17.12 6.59
CA LEU A 123 7.85 15.99 7.52
C LEU A 123 7.57 16.47 8.95
N GLU A 124 8.14 17.60 9.34
CA GLU A 124 7.87 18.26 10.62
C GLU A 124 6.39 18.58 10.81
N ASP A 125 5.75 19.17 9.79
CA ASP A 125 4.32 19.48 9.81
C ASP A 125 3.46 18.23 9.84
N LEU A 126 3.88 17.19 9.11
CA LEU A 126 3.19 15.91 9.06
C LEU A 126 3.20 15.21 10.44
N VAL A 127 4.31 15.31 11.17
CA VAL A 127 4.45 14.73 12.52
C VAL A 127 3.70 15.57 13.55
N ALA A 128 3.75 16.90 13.44
CA ALA A 128 3.12 17.80 14.39
C ALA A 128 1.58 17.84 14.27
N ASN A 129 1.06 17.61 13.06
CA ASN A 129 -0.37 17.70 12.81
C ASN A 129 -0.94 16.36 12.32
N PRO A 130 -1.62 15.58 13.20
CA PRO A 130 -2.21 14.29 12.83
C PRO A 130 -3.21 14.36 11.66
N ARG A 131 -3.83 15.51 11.41
CA ARG A 131 -4.76 15.70 10.28
C ARG A 131 -4.07 15.63 8.92
N GLN A 132 -2.76 15.90 8.87
CA GLN A 132 -1.94 15.79 7.67
C GLN A 132 -1.60 14.33 7.34
N ASN A 133 -1.66 13.44 8.32
CA ASN A 133 -1.36 12.02 8.18
C ASN A 133 -2.56 11.27 7.59
N ILE A 134 -2.82 11.49 6.31
CA ILE A 134 -3.99 10.96 5.61
C ILE A 134 -3.82 9.49 5.23
N LEU A 135 -4.95 8.84 4.98
CA LEU A 135 -5.00 7.48 4.48
C LEU A 135 -4.43 7.39 3.06
N LEU A 136 -3.59 6.41 2.85
CA LEU A 136 -3.07 6.05 1.53
C LEU A 136 -4.10 5.25 0.75
N ARG A 137 -4.06 5.40 -0.57
CA ARG A 137 -4.90 4.66 -1.52
C ARG A 137 -4.04 3.86 -2.47
N ARG A 138 -4.61 2.83 -3.03
CA ARG A 138 -3.97 2.03 -4.07
C ARG A 138 -3.41 2.91 -5.20
N GLY A 139 -2.17 2.67 -5.57
CA GLY A 139 -1.48 3.40 -6.62
C GLY A 139 -0.85 4.72 -6.19
N ASP A 140 -0.99 5.13 -4.93
CA ASP A 140 -0.28 6.28 -4.41
C ASP A 140 1.23 6.06 -4.46
N ILE A 141 1.97 7.16 -4.65
CA ILE A 141 3.42 7.19 -4.57
C ILE A 141 3.82 8.19 -3.49
N VAL A 142 4.54 7.73 -2.50
CA VAL A 142 5.11 8.57 -1.43
C VAL A 142 6.60 8.72 -1.67
N THR A 143 7.07 9.94 -1.86
CA THR A 143 8.48 10.24 -2.10
C THR A 143 9.03 11.07 -0.96
N MET A 144 10.12 10.63 -0.36
CA MET A 144 10.85 11.40 0.63
C MET A 144 11.97 12.18 -0.03
N ILE A 145 11.97 13.49 0.14
CA ILE A 145 12.92 14.41 -0.44
C ILE A 145 13.67 15.11 0.69
N THR A 146 14.97 14.93 0.73
CA THR A 146 15.83 15.66 1.67
C THR A 146 16.40 16.87 0.95
N ASN A 147 15.99 18.04 1.36
CA ASN A 147 16.54 19.31 0.91
C ASN A 147 17.23 19.96 2.10
N PRO A 148 18.55 20.07 2.11
CA PRO A 148 19.21 20.89 3.08
C PRO A 148 18.76 22.35 2.87
N SER A 149 17.95 22.84 3.81
CA SER A 149 17.32 24.17 3.73
C SER A 149 18.27 25.31 4.05
N ALA A 150 19.56 25.05 4.22
CA ALA A 150 20.54 26.06 4.59
C ALA A 150 21.45 26.39 3.41
N PHE A 151 21.26 27.58 2.83
CA PHE A 151 22.29 28.21 2.02
C PHE A 151 23.20 29.01 2.93
N THR A 152 24.46 28.65 2.99
CA THR A 152 25.48 29.53 3.56
C THR A 152 25.91 30.51 2.47
N SER A 153 25.35 31.72 2.46
CA SER A 153 25.82 32.79 1.60
C SER A 153 27.09 33.35 2.22
N MET A 154 28.24 33.04 1.62
CA MET A 154 29.47 33.74 1.89
C MET A 154 29.49 35.01 1.01
N GLY A 155 28.85 36.05 1.48
CA GLY A 155 28.95 37.39 0.86
C GLY A 155 30.16 38.12 1.37
N ALA A 156 30.72 39.04 0.54
CA ALA A 156 31.93 39.87 0.80
C ALA A 156 31.80 40.84 1.98
N VAL A 157 30.83 40.71 2.85
CA VAL A 157 30.53 41.59 3.99
C VAL A 157 30.43 40.76 5.28
N GLY A 158 31.44 40.03 5.64
CA GLY A 158 31.74 39.57 7.02
C GLY A 158 30.62 39.06 7.92
N ARG A 159 29.41 38.75 7.39
CA ARG A 159 28.31 38.15 8.17
C ARG A 159 27.77 36.95 7.44
N THR A 160 27.92 35.80 8.05
CA THR A 160 27.28 34.56 7.62
C THR A 160 25.81 34.62 7.99
N GLN A 161 24.92 34.68 7.02
CA GLN A 161 23.47 34.65 7.25
C GLN A 161 22.91 33.33 6.70
N GLN A 162 22.32 32.54 7.55
CA GLN A 162 21.56 31.35 7.14
C GLN A 162 20.14 31.79 6.74
N ILE A 163 19.80 31.58 5.48
CA ILE A 163 18.46 31.84 4.97
C ILE A 163 17.75 30.49 4.86
N GLY A 164 16.79 30.27 5.74
CA GLY A 164 15.91 29.12 5.65
C GLY A 164 14.74 29.40 4.71
N PHE A 165 14.49 28.54 3.77
CA PHE A 165 13.27 28.58 2.96
C PHE A 165 12.22 27.67 3.60
N SER A 166 11.16 28.26 4.13
CA SER A 166 9.97 27.48 4.49
C SER A 166 9.02 27.47 3.29
N VAL A 167 8.85 26.32 2.68
CA VAL A 167 7.82 26.12 1.66
C VAL A 167 6.48 25.97 2.37
N LYS A 168 5.74 27.08 2.49
CA LYS A 168 4.34 27.03 2.92
C LYS A 168 3.51 26.47 1.76
N GLY A 169 3.36 25.16 1.69
CA GLY A 169 2.42 24.49 0.79
C GLY A 169 1.04 24.38 1.44
N LEU A 170 0.01 24.18 0.61
CA LEU A 170 -1.30 23.72 1.06
C LEU A 170 -1.14 22.45 1.92
N SER A 171 -1.97 22.32 2.95
CA SER A 171 -1.95 21.12 3.78
C SER A 171 -2.25 19.89 2.91
N LEU A 172 -1.56 18.76 3.20
CA LEU A 172 -1.76 17.51 2.45
C LEU A 172 -3.23 17.06 2.51
N ALA A 173 -3.88 17.24 3.66
CA ALA A 173 -5.28 16.89 3.87
C ALA A 173 -6.23 17.75 3.03
N GLU A 174 -6.01 19.06 2.95
CA GLU A 174 -6.81 19.98 2.12
C GLU A 174 -6.61 19.72 0.64
N ALA A 175 -5.38 19.46 0.24
CA ALA A 175 -5.04 19.20 -1.14
C ALA A 175 -5.64 17.90 -1.66
N VAL A 176 -5.62 16.84 -0.85
CA VAL A 176 -6.16 15.52 -1.22
C VAL A 176 -7.68 15.44 -1.04
N GLY A 177 -8.26 16.23 -0.15
CA GLY A 177 -9.72 16.33 0.03
C GLY A 177 -10.47 16.90 -1.18
N ARG A 178 -9.77 17.53 -2.12
CA ARG A 178 -10.32 18.06 -3.37
C ARG A 178 -10.21 17.08 -4.56
N MET A 179 -9.61 15.91 -4.36
CA MET A 179 -9.54 14.80 -5.30
C MET A 179 -10.77 13.90 -5.13
#